data_add74a86eed82cd1ed2b2646483e5568
#
_entry.id   add74a86eed82cd1ed2b2646483e5568
#
_cell.length_a   1.000
_cell.length_b   1.000
_cell.length_c   1.000
_cell.angle_alpha   90.00
_cell.angle_beta   90.00
_cell.angle_gamma   90.00
#
_symmetry.space_group_name_H-M   'P 1'
#
loop_
_entity.id
_entity.type
_entity.pdbx_description
1 polymer ?
#
loop_
_entity_poly.entity_id
_entity_poly.type
_entity_poly.pdbx_seq_one_letter_code
_entity_poly.pdbx_strand_id
1 'polypeptide(L)'
;MCIRDRVLFGFSQGAAMAIEVGLPRPLAGVIGCSGYPHPNWSLEHVPQAPTLLMHGSGDVVVPVAAQAALTAEISRVGGQVEVFTFSGGHTIPLEAVERAATFLAAL
;
A
#
# COMPACT_ATOMS: atom_id res chain seq x y z
N MET A 1 16.35 4.45 -18.43
CA MET A 1 14.99 4.71 -17.92
C MET A 1 15.03 4.83 -16.41
N CYS A 2 14.44 5.87 -15.86
CA CYS A 2 14.41 6.08 -14.42
C CYS A 2 13.17 5.40 -13.83
N ILE A 3 13.35 4.47 -12.90
CA ILE A 3 12.22 3.78 -12.27
C ILE A 3 11.49 4.66 -11.23
N ARG A 4 12.08 5.83 -10.89
CA ARG A 4 11.42 6.83 -10.03
C ARG A 4 10.21 7.48 -10.70
N ASP A 5 10.03 7.29 -12.00
CA ASP A 5 8.87 7.79 -12.73
C ASP A 5 7.71 6.82 -12.70
N ARG A 6 7.85 5.70 -11.99
CA ARG A 6 6.87 4.62 -11.99
C ARG A 6 6.23 4.43 -10.63
N VAL A 7 4.96 4.03 -10.69
CA VAL A 7 4.16 3.71 -9.52
C VAL A 7 3.61 2.30 -9.70
N LEU A 8 3.64 1.51 -8.63
CA LEU A 8 2.95 0.23 -8.61
C LEU A 8 1.62 0.38 -7.89
N PHE A 9 0.57 -0.16 -8.48
CA PHE A 9 -0.75 -0.24 -7.87
C PHE A 9 -1.17 -1.70 -7.82
N GLY A 10 -1.67 -2.15 -6.68
CA GLY A 10 -2.16 -3.51 -6.54
C GLY A 10 -3.42 -3.60 -5.70
N PHE A 11 -4.23 -4.61 -5.99
CA PHE A 11 -5.43 -4.92 -5.24
C PHE A 11 -5.34 -6.35 -4.72
N SER A 12 -5.68 -6.57 -3.44
CA SER A 12 -5.72 -7.88 -2.81
C SER A 12 -4.35 -8.59 -2.90
N GLN A 13 -4.26 -9.73 -3.56
CA GLN A 13 -2.99 -10.42 -3.77
C GLN A 13 -2.00 -9.55 -4.55
N GLY A 14 -2.51 -8.77 -5.52
CA GLY A 14 -1.69 -7.82 -6.26
C GLY A 14 -1.13 -6.73 -5.36
N ALA A 15 -1.87 -6.29 -4.34
CA ALA A 15 -1.38 -5.32 -3.36
C ALA A 15 -0.25 -5.94 -2.52
N ALA A 16 -0.42 -7.18 -2.06
CA ALA A 16 0.63 -7.88 -1.31
C ALA A 16 1.91 -7.97 -2.13
N MET A 17 1.79 -8.31 -3.42
CA MET A 17 2.93 -8.39 -4.32
C MET A 17 3.55 -7.02 -4.60
N ALA A 18 2.73 -5.99 -4.82
CA ALA A 18 3.22 -4.65 -5.09
C ALA A 18 4.05 -4.11 -3.91
N ILE A 19 3.60 -4.39 -2.69
CA ILE A 19 4.30 -3.98 -1.48
C ILE A 19 5.62 -4.75 -1.33
N GLU A 20 5.57 -6.06 -1.43
CA GLU A 20 6.75 -6.90 -1.23
C GLU A 20 7.81 -6.64 -2.29
N VAL A 21 7.40 -6.52 -3.55
CA VAL A 21 8.32 -6.31 -4.67
C VAL A 21 8.70 -4.84 -4.84
N GLY A 22 7.74 -3.93 -4.61
CA GLY A 22 7.91 -2.51 -4.90
C GLY A 22 8.69 -1.73 -3.87
N LEU A 23 8.47 -1.99 -2.58
CA LEU A 23 9.09 -1.18 -1.53
C LEU A 23 10.63 -1.22 -1.51
N PRO A 24 11.30 -2.35 -1.85
CA PRO A 24 12.76 -2.33 -1.94
C PRO A 24 13.31 -1.54 -3.13
N ARG A 25 12.47 -1.08 -4.04
CA ARG A 25 12.87 -0.42 -5.28
C ARG A 25 12.68 1.09 -5.21
N PRO A 26 13.50 1.88 -5.96
CA PRO A 26 13.37 3.35 -5.97
C PRO A 26 12.24 3.80 -6.90
N LEU A 27 11.01 3.40 -6.59
CA LEU A 27 9.82 3.81 -7.33
C LEU A 27 9.32 5.17 -6.86
N ALA A 28 8.50 5.83 -7.68
CA ALA A 28 7.87 7.09 -7.32
C ALA A 28 6.82 6.90 -6.23
N GLY A 29 6.14 5.75 -6.21
CA GLY A 29 5.14 5.45 -5.20
C GLY A 29 4.63 4.02 -5.32
N VAL A 30 4.01 3.55 -4.24
CA VAL A 30 3.35 2.24 -4.19
C VAL A 30 1.97 2.43 -3.59
N ILE A 31 0.95 1.90 -4.25
CA ILE A 31 -0.43 1.95 -3.77
C ILE A 31 -0.92 0.51 -3.59
N GLY A 32 -1.33 0.17 -2.39
CA GLY A 32 -1.91 -1.14 -2.09
C GLY A 32 -3.31 -1.02 -1.54
N CYS A 33 -4.28 -1.63 -2.20
CA CYS A 33 -5.66 -1.69 -1.74
C CYS A 33 -6.01 -3.10 -1.32
N SER A 34 -6.51 -3.26 -0.09
CA SER A 34 -6.91 -4.56 0.47
C SER A 34 -5.76 -5.58 0.47
N GLY A 35 -4.55 -5.11 0.77
CA GLY A 35 -3.36 -5.94 0.80
C GLY A 35 -3.12 -6.58 2.16
N TYR A 36 -2.09 -7.41 2.21
CA TYR A 36 -1.70 -8.12 3.43
C TYR A 36 -0.21 -8.46 3.36
N PRO A 37 0.45 -8.60 4.50
CA PRO A 37 1.86 -9.02 4.48
C PRO A 37 1.95 -10.53 4.24
N HIS A 38 2.92 -10.94 3.43
CA HIS A 38 3.22 -12.37 3.30
C HIS A 38 3.91 -12.86 4.58
N PRO A 39 3.82 -14.19 4.88
CA PRO A 39 4.51 -14.74 6.04
C PRO A 39 6.01 -14.41 6.00
N ASN A 40 6.55 -14.02 7.14
CA ASN A 40 7.97 -13.68 7.30
C ASN A 40 8.41 -12.44 6.51
N TRP A 41 7.47 -11.66 5.96
CA TRP A 41 7.83 -10.40 5.30
C TRP A 41 8.29 -9.39 6.34
N SER A 42 9.44 -8.77 6.06
CA SER A 42 9.93 -7.65 6.84
C SER A 42 10.81 -6.77 5.95
N LEU A 43 10.95 -5.51 6.35
CA LEU A 43 11.78 -4.54 5.62
C LEU A 43 13.13 -4.42 6.32
N GLU A 44 14.20 -4.46 5.53
CA GLU A 44 15.58 -4.32 6.03
C GLU A 44 16.05 -2.86 5.95
N HIS A 45 15.46 -2.08 5.02
CA HIS A 45 15.86 -0.70 4.78
C HIS A 45 14.64 0.19 4.68
N VAL A 46 14.84 1.50 4.85
CA VAL A 46 13.79 2.50 4.67
C VAL A 46 13.36 2.50 3.20
N PRO A 47 12.07 2.26 2.89
CA PRO A 47 11.61 2.36 1.51
C PRO A 47 11.77 3.78 0.99
N GLN A 48 12.25 3.92 -0.26
CA GLN A 48 12.35 5.22 -0.90
C GLN A 48 10.97 5.69 -1.41
N ALA A 49 10.15 4.75 -1.85
CA ALA A 49 8.83 5.07 -2.39
C ALA A 49 7.85 5.40 -1.27
N PRO A 50 7.16 6.56 -1.35
CA PRO A 50 6.01 6.80 -0.49
C PRO A 50 4.93 5.78 -0.80
N THR A 51 4.18 5.36 0.21
CA THR A 51 3.22 4.27 0.11
C THR A 51 1.84 4.74 0.56
N LEU A 52 0.82 4.42 -0.23
CA LEU A 52 -0.59 4.59 0.15
C LEU A 52 -1.20 3.21 0.37
N LEU A 53 -1.74 2.98 1.56
CA LEU A 53 -2.45 1.76 1.89
C LEU A 53 -3.93 2.08 2.08
N MET A 54 -4.80 1.35 1.38
CA MET A 54 -6.24 1.52 1.47
C MET A 54 -6.90 0.19 1.80
N HIS A 55 -7.97 0.23 2.59
CA HIS A 55 -8.64 -0.99 3.04
C HIS A 55 -10.07 -0.70 3.47
N GLY A 56 -10.97 -1.61 3.17
CA GLY A 56 -12.36 -1.52 3.65
C GLY A 56 -12.47 -2.01 5.08
N SER A 57 -13.11 -1.24 5.94
CA SER A 57 -13.28 -1.61 7.35
C SER A 57 -14.12 -2.87 7.54
N GLY A 58 -14.99 -3.20 6.56
CA GLY A 58 -15.83 -4.38 6.57
C GLY A 58 -15.36 -5.50 5.66
N ASP A 59 -14.09 -5.49 5.25
CA ASP A 59 -13.52 -6.51 4.36
C ASP A 59 -13.54 -7.88 5.06
N VAL A 60 -14.28 -8.83 4.48
CA VAL A 60 -14.41 -10.19 5.00
C VAL A 60 -13.44 -11.18 4.35
N VAL A 61 -12.73 -10.77 3.31
CA VAL A 61 -11.75 -11.60 2.62
C VAL A 61 -10.37 -11.39 3.24
N VAL A 62 -9.96 -10.13 3.38
CA VAL A 62 -8.72 -9.75 4.06
C VAL A 62 -9.09 -8.82 5.20
N PRO A 63 -8.92 -9.24 6.46
CA PRO A 63 -9.27 -8.39 7.60
C PRO A 63 -8.51 -7.07 7.59
N VAL A 64 -9.16 -5.99 8.03
CA VAL A 64 -8.54 -4.66 8.06
C VAL A 64 -7.29 -4.61 8.95
N ALA A 65 -7.15 -5.55 9.87
CA ALA A 65 -5.95 -5.69 10.69
C ALA A 65 -4.69 -5.91 9.86
N ALA A 66 -4.83 -6.44 8.63
CA ALA A 66 -3.69 -6.60 7.73
C ALA A 66 -3.10 -5.24 7.33
N GLN A 67 -3.94 -4.21 7.15
CA GLN A 67 -3.48 -2.86 6.88
C GLN A 67 -2.64 -2.32 8.03
N ALA A 68 -3.07 -2.57 9.26
CA ALA A 68 -2.31 -2.15 10.44
C ALA A 68 -0.96 -2.85 10.51
N ALA A 69 -0.89 -4.13 10.15
CA ALA A 69 0.37 -4.87 10.13
C ALA A 69 1.34 -4.31 9.09
N LEU A 70 0.85 -3.99 7.90
CA LEU A 70 1.67 -3.37 6.85
C LEU A 70 2.17 -1.99 7.30
N THR A 71 1.28 -1.18 7.85
CA THR A 71 1.60 0.15 8.34
C THR A 71 2.67 0.11 9.42
N ALA A 72 2.53 -0.82 10.37
CA ALA A 72 3.47 -0.96 11.47
C ALA A 72 4.88 -1.31 10.96
N GLU A 73 4.99 -2.19 9.99
CA GLU A 73 6.29 -2.58 9.45
C GLU A 73 6.95 -1.45 8.68
N ILE A 74 6.19 -0.72 7.84
CA ILE A 74 6.73 0.41 7.08
C ILE A 74 7.18 1.52 8.05
N SER A 75 6.37 1.79 9.07
CA SER A 75 6.69 2.83 10.07
C SER A 75 7.88 2.43 10.93
N ARG A 76 8.04 1.14 11.23
CA ARG A 76 9.14 0.63 12.05
C ARG A 76 10.50 1.02 11.47
N VAL A 77 10.62 1.00 10.14
CA VAL A 77 11.87 1.35 9.47
C VAL A 77 11.93 2.83 9.04
N GLY A 78 10.93 3.62 9.38
CA GLY A 78 10.91 5.05 9.07
C GLY A 78 10.40 5.40 7.68
N GLY A 79 9.67 4.49 7.03
CA GLY A 79 9.11 4.74 5.70
C GLY A 79 7.93 5.70 5.75
N GLN A 80 7.65 6.33 4.60
CA GLN A 80 6.48 7.20 4.44
C GLN A 80 5.27 6.35 4.07
N VAL A 81 4.25 6.36 4.91
CA VAL A 81 3.02 5.62 4.67
C VAL A 81 1.80 6.49 4.97
N GLU A 82 0.89 6.54 4.01
CA GLU A 82 -0.42 7.18 4.16
C GLU A 82 -1.45 6.06 4.19
N VAL A 83 -2.42 6.16 5.09
CA VAL A 83 -3.43 5.13 5.32
C VAL A 83 -4.82 5.71 5.09
N PHE A 84 -5.62 5.03 4.29
CA PHE A 84 -7.01 5.38 4.07
C PHE A 84 -7.89 4.16 4.29
N THR A 85 -8.77 4.23 5.28
CA THR A 85 -9.74 3.18 5.57
C THR A 85 -11.12 3.68 5.17
N PHE A 86 -11.77 2.97 4.26
CA PHE A 86 -13.11 3.34 3.80
C PHE A 86 -14.16 2.40 4.38
N SER A 87 -15.40 2.88 4.43
CA SER A 87 -16.53 2.06 4.85
C SER A 87 -16.94 1.16 3.68
N GLY A 88 -16.62 -0.13 3.75
CA GLY A 88 -16.92 -1.07 2.68
C GLY A 88 -16.16 -2.36 2.84
N GLY A 89 -16.28 -3.24 1.84
CA GLY A 89 -15.69 -4.56 1.86
C GLY A 89 -14.45 -4.70 1.00
N HIS A 90 -14.30 -5.87 0.41
CA HIS A 90 -13.15 -6.22 -0.41
C HIS A 90 -13.34 -5.71 -1.84
N THR A 91 -13.17 -4.40 -2.02
CA THR A 91 -13.44 -3.71 -3.29
C THR A 91 -12.62 -2.43 -3.39
N ILE A 92 -12.66 -1.79 -4.55
CA ILE A 92 -12.06 -0.46 -4.77
C ILE A 92 -13.20 0.51 -5.04
N PRO A 93 -13.70 1.23 -4.01
CA PRO A 93 -14.77 2.21 -4.20
C PRO A 93 -14.25 3.48 -4.85
N LEU A 94 -15.17 4.34 -5.31
CA LEU A 94 -14.82 5.61 -5.95
C LEU A 94 -13.94 6.46 -5.04
N GLU A 95 -14.23 6.53 -3.76
CA GLU A 95 -13.44 7.32 -2.81
C GLU A 95 -11.98 6.83 -2.71
N ALA A 96 -11.73 5.55 -2.91
CA ALA A 96 -10.38 5.01 -2.96
C ALA A 96 -9.68 5.45 -4.25
N VAL A 97 -10.39 5.46 -5.38
CA VAL A 97 -9.84 5.96 -6.64
C VAL A 97 -9.48 7.44 -6.52
N GLU A 98 -10.35 8.22 -5.89
CA GLU A 98 -10.10 9.64 -5.65
C GLU A 98 -8.88 9.86 -4.74
N ARG A 99 -8.75 9.06 -3.70
CA ARG A 99 -7.59 9.14 -2.79
C ARG A 99 -6.30 8.77 -3.53
N ALA A 100 -6.35 7.75 -4.37
CA ALA A 100 -5.20 7.36 -5.19
C ALA A 100 -4.80 8.49 -6.13
N ALA A 101 -5.77 9.16 -6.76
CA ALA A 101 -5.50 10.28 -7.65
C ALA A 101 -4.82 11.44 -6.90
N THR A 102 -5.28 11.76 -5.70
CA THR A 102 -4.68 12.78 -4.84
C THR A 102 -3.25 12.42 -4.47
N PHE A 103 -3.03 11.16 -4.11
CA PHE A 103 -1.69 10.66 -3.78
C PHE A 103 -0.74 10.80 -4.96
N LEU A 104 -1.18 10.40 -6.15
CA LEU A 104 -0.38 10.48 -7.36
C LEU A 104 -0.02 11.92 -7.71
N ALA A 105 -0.96 12.84 -7.53
CA ALA A 105 -0.74 14.25 -7.83
C ALA A 105 0.29 14.89 -6.90
N ALA A 106 0.50 14.33 -5.73
CA ALA A 106 1.43 14.85 -4.73
C ALA A 106 2.85 14.30 -4.88
N LEU A 107 3.06 13.36 -5.78
CA LEU A 107 4.38 12.73 -5.98
C LEU A 107 5.38 13.62 -6.72
#